data_1f6490a99496bf8fe6a0a3284b4d3677
#
_entry.id   1f6490a99496bf8fe6a0a3284b4d3677
#
_cell.length_a   1.000
_cell.length_b   1.000
_cell.length_c   1.000
_cell.angle_alpha   90.00
_cell.angle_beta   90.00
_cell.angle_gamma   90.00
#
_symmetry.space_group_name_H-M   'P 1'
#
loop_
_entity.id
_entity.type
_entity.pdbx_description
1 polymer ?
#
loop_
_entity_poly.entity_id
_entity_poly.type
_entity_poly.pdbx_seq_one_letter_code
_entity_poly.pdbx_strand_id
1 'polypeptide(L)'
;KDSTAIVQLIWLAISELGASKRHKDIHVISTDTLVENPVVAEWVSRSLDNMKAKAEEEEMPFAPHRLMPRVEDTFWTNLIGKGYPAPRHKFRWCTERMKINPSNAFINATVKKNGEAILVLGTRKAESSARHAVMTKHEKYRVRDRLSPNASLPGTLVYTPIETWTNDEVWMFLMQVENPWGHTNKSLLTMYAGASEDGECPLVVDTKTPSCGDSRF
;
A
#
# COMPACT_ATOMS: atom_id res chain seq x y z
N LYS A 1 -0.50 4.06 7.29
CA LYS A 1 -1.74 4.04 8.09
C LYS A 1 -2.93 3.49 7.29
N ASP A 2 -3.25 4.07 6.13
CA ASP A 2 -4.43 3.70 5.34
C ASP A 2 -4.37 2.23 4.89
N SER A 3 -3.22 1.77 4.38
CA SER A 3 -3.00 0.37 4.02
C SER A 3 -3.11 -0.57 5.23
N THR A 4 -2.61 -0.16 6.39
CA THR A 4 -2.74 -0.94 7.64
C THR A 4 -4.20 -1.07 8.05
N ALA A 5 -4.96 0.04 7.98
CA ALA A 5 -6.38 0.03 8.31
C ALA A 5 -7.19 -0.92 7.43
N ILE A 6 -6.96 -0.90 6.09
CA ILE A 6 -7.67 -1.84 5.21
C ILE A 6 -7.28 -3.29 5.44
N VAL A 7 -6.01 -3.59 5.69
CA VAL A 7 -5.60 -4.98 5.96
C VAL A 7 -6.27 -5.49 7.25
N GLN A 8 -6.33 -4.66 8.30
CA GLN A 8 -7.07 -4.99 9.53
C GLN A 8 -8.56 -5.17 9.28
N LEU A 9 -9.21 -4.28 8.52
CA LEU A 9 -10.62 -4.41 8.16
C LEU A 9 -10.91 -5.72 7.41
N ILE A 10 -10.07 -6.05 6.44
CA ILE A 10 -10.22 -7.29 5.67
C ILE A 10 -9.99 -8.50 6.58
N TRP A 11 -8.97 -8.46 7.46
CA TRP A 11 -8.74 -9.55 8.41
C TRP A 11 -9.95 -9.81 9.28
N LEU A 12 -10.50 -8.77 9.90
CA LEU A 12 -11.70 -8.87 10.73
C LEU A 12 -12.89 -9.42 9.95
N ALA A 13 -13.14 -8.89 8.74
CA ALA A 13 -14.24 -9.36 7.90
C ALA A 13 -14.08 -10.84 7.50
N ILE A 14 -12.87 -11.29 7.22
CA ILE A 14 -12.58 -12.71 6.89
C ILE A 14 -12.66 -13.59 8.13
N SER A 15 -12.27 -13.09 9.32
CA SER A 15 -12.38 -13.86 10.57
C SER A 15 -13.82 -14.19 10.94
N GLU A 16 -14.77 -13.34 10.55
CA GLU A 16 -16.21 -13.59 10.73
C GLU A 16 -16.77 -14.69 9.80
N LEU A 17 -16.04 -15.03 8.74
CA LEU A 17 -16.45 -16.09 7.83
C LEU A 17 -16.09 -17.47 8.40
N GLY A 18 -16.97 -18.44 8.23
CA GLY A 18 -16.65 -19.86 8.51
C GLY A 18 -15.47 -20.34 7.65
N ALA A 19 -14.64 -21.23 8.18
CA ALA A 19 -13.43 -21.74 7.52
C ALA A 19 -13.67 -22.23 6.08
N SER A 20 -14.79 -22.88 5.81
CA SER A 20 -15.17 -23.36 4.47
C SER A 20 -15.37 -22.23 3.43
N LYS A 21 -15.50 -20.98 3.85
CA LYS A 21 -15.66 -19.82 2.98
C LYS A 21 -14.35 -19.03 2.78
N ARG A 22 -13.26 -19.38 3.49
CA ARG A 22 -11.95 -18.73 3.44
C ARG A 22 -11.03 -19.31 2.37
N HIS A 23 -11.54 -19.55 1.16
CA HIS A 23 -10.83 -20.28 0.09
C HIS A 23 -10.14 -19.40 -0.94
N LYS A 24 -10.22 -18.06 -0.82
CA LYS A 24 -9.57 -17.12 -1.73
C LYS A 24 -8.28 -16.60 -1.10
N ASP A 25 -7.16 -16.69 -1.82
CA ASP A 25 -5.89 -16.14 -1.36
C ASP A 25 -5.95 -14.62 -1.27
N ILE A 26 -5.47 -14.07 -0.16
CA ILE A 26 -5.37 -12.64 0.10
C ILE A 26 -3.90 -12.27 0.16
N HIS A 27 -3.39 -11.72 -0.94
CA HIS A 27 -2.00 -11.28 -1.03
C HIS A 27 -1.85 -9.88 -0.46
N VAL A 28 -1.06 -9.74 0.62
CA VAL A 28 -0.67 -8.43 1.17
C VAL A 28 0.70 -8.08 0.64
N ILE A 29 0.78 -7.11 -0.26
CA ILE A 29 2.03 -6.71 -0.89
C ILE A 29 2.57 -5.41 -0.27
N SER A 30 3.84 -5.41 0.09
CA SER A 30 4.59 -4.23 0.47
C SER A 30 5.85 -4.14 -0.39
N THR A 31 6.10 -2.97 -0.96
CA THR A 31 7.27 -2.75 -1.82
C THR A 31 8.39 -2.11 -1.01
N ASP A 32 9.52 -2.80 -0.91
CA ASP A 32 10.73 -2.26 -0.33
C ASP A 32 11.58 -1.60 -1.43
N THR A 33 11.77 -0.30 -1.33
CA THR A 33 12.56 0.47 -2.29
C THR A 33 14.08 0.33 -2.09
N LEU A 34 14.52 -0.33 -1.02
CA LEU A 34 15.93 -0.48 -0.60
C LEU A 34 16.61 0.86 -0.20
N VAL A 35 15.82 1.91 -0.03
CA VAL A 35 16.24 3.25 0.40
C VAL A 35 15.24 3.88 1.37
N GLU A 36 14.39 3.06 1.97
CA GLU A 36 13.47 3.47 3.03
C GLU A 36 14.24 3.80 4.33
N ASN A 37 13.63 4.60 5.18
CA ASN A 37 14.15 4.78 6.54
C ASN A 37 14.26 3.41 7.24
N PRO A 38 15.43 3.05 7.84
CA PRO A 38 15.62 1.73 8.45
C PRO A 38 14.57 1.36 9.50
N VAL A 39 14.08 2.33 10.28
CA VAL A 39 13.03 2.10 11.29
C VAL A 39 11.71 1.69 10.62
N VAL A 40 11.35 2.34 9.52
CA VAL A 40 10.15 2.01 8.75
C VAL A 40 10.30 0.64 8.08
N ALA A 41 11.46 0.36 7.46
CA ALA A 41 11.76 -0.91 6.81
C ALA A 41 11.66 -2.08 7.80
N GLU A 42 12.23 -1.93 8.98
CA GLU A 42 12.18 -2.93 10.06
C GLU A 42 10.75 -3.12 10.58
N TRP A 43 10.01 -2.03 10.79
CA TRP A 43 8.62 -2.11 11.22
C TRP A 43 7.74 -2.86 10.20
N VAL A 44 7.92 -2.58 8.92
CA VAL A 44 7.21 -3.27 7.84
C VAL A 44 7.58 -4.74 7.81
N SER A 45 8.88 -5.08 7.90
CA SER A 45 9.35 -6.47 7.90
C SER A 45 8.70 -7.26 9.03
N ARG A 46 8.81 -6.77 10.27
CA ARG A 46 8.19 -7.43 11.44
C ARG A 46 6.67 -7.54 11.30
N SER A 47 6.01 -6.52 10.74
CA SER A 47 4.57 -6.57 10.53
C SER A 47 4.15 -7.67 9.56
N LEU A 48 4.91 -7.85 8.46
CA LEU A 48 4.65 -8.92 7.50
C LEU A 48 4.94 -10.31 8.09
N ASP A 49 6.03 -10.44 8.87
CA ASP A 49 6.41 -11.72 9.51
C ASP A 49 5.37 -12.13 10.57
N ASN A 50 4.94 -11.18 11.42
CA ASN A 50 3.90 -11.44 12.41
C ASN A 50 2.56 -11.78 11.73
N MET A 51 2.22 -11.07 10.67
CA MET A 51 1.00 -11.35 9.89
C MET A 51 1.04 -12.76 9.30
N LYS A 52 2.19 -13.19 8.79
CA LYS A 52 2.36 -14.54 8.26
C LYS A 52 2.18 -15.60 9.35
N ALA A 53 2.87 -15.45 10.49
CA ALA A 53 2.77 -16.37 11.60
C ALA A 53 1.32 -16.47 12.14
N LYS A 54 0.65 -15.31 12.27
CA LYS A 54 -0.73 -15.28 12.75
C LYS A 54 -1.72 -15.86 11.76
N ALA A 55 -1.49 -15.66 10.46
CA ALA A 55 -2.32 -16.25 9.41
C ALA A 55 -2.20 -17.80 9.40
N GLU A 56 -0.99 -18.34 9.63
CA GLU A 56 -0.77 -19.76 9.76
C GLU A 56 -1.44 -20.33 11.04
N GLU A 57 -1.35 -19.61 12.16
CA GLU A 57 -1.97 -20.01 13.45
C GLU A 57 -3.51 -20.06 13.37
N GLU A 58 -4.13 -19.09 12.71
CA GLU A 58 -5.60 -18.93 12.63
C GLU A 58 -6.21 -19.51 11.35
N GLU A 59 -5.43 -20.22 10.54
CA GLU A 59 -5.84 -20.75 9.24
C GLU A 59 -6.51 -19.67 8.35
N MET A 60 -5.90 -18.48 8.34
CA MET A 60 -6.37 -17.34 7.55
C MET A 60 -5.70 -17.32 6.17
N PRO A 61 -6.42 -16.98 5.10
CA PRO A 61 -5.90 -17.03 3.72
C PRO A 61 -5.00 -15.84 3.36
N PHE A 62 -4.23 -15.32 4.31
CA PHE A 62 -3.36 -14.17 4.11
C PHE A 62 -1.94 -14.61 3.75
N ALA A 63 -1.44 -14.09 2.64
CA ALA A 63 -0.08 -14.31 2.16
C ALA A 63 0.64 -12.96 2.03
N PRO A 64 1.41 -12.53 3.04
CA PRO A 64 2.21 -11.31 2.96
C PRO A 64 3.44 -11.50 2.07
N HIS A 65 3.74 -10.46 1.27
CA HIS A 65 4.86 -10.43 0.33
C HIS A 65 5.64 -9.13 0.44
N ARG A 66 6.96 -9.23 0.53
CA ARG A 66 7.89 -8.11 0.39
C ARG A 66 8.42 -8.10 -1.03
N LEU A 67 8.01 -7.12 -1.82
CA LEU A 67 8.45 -6.95 -3.20
C LEU A 67 9.65 -6.01 -3.25
N MET A 68 10.60 -6.30 -4.14
CA MET A 68 11.78 -5.49 -4.36
C MET A 68 11.89 -5.13 -5.84
N PRO A 69 12.47 -3.96 -6.18
CA PRO A 69 12.80 -3.63 -7.55
C PRO A 69 13.87 -4.57 -8.09
N ARG A 70 13.92 -4.75 -9.41
CA ARG A 70 15.06 -5.41 -10.07
C ARG A 70 16.33 -4.60 -9.82
N VAL A 71 17.49 -5.23 -9.88
CA VAL A 71 18.79 -4.57 -9.65
C VAL A 71 18.98 -3.34 -10.55
N GLU A 72 18.61 -3.46 -11.84
CA GLU A 72 18.67 -2.38 -12.81
C GLU A 72 17.70 -1.22 -12.55
N ASP A 73 16.69 -1.42 -11.70
CA ASP A 73 15.66 -0.44 -11.34
C ASP A 73 15.87 0.14 -9.93
N THR A 74 16.90 -0.31 -9.20
CA THR A 74 17.20 0.23 -7.86
C THR A 74 17.63 1.70 -7.93
N PHE A 75 17.48 2.41 -6.82
CA PHE A 75 17.79 3.83 -6.73
C PHE A 75 19.23 4.15 -7.16
N TRP A 76 20.19 3.45 -6.56
CA TRP A 76 21.61 3.72 -6.80
C TRP A 76 22.07 3.33 -8.20
N THR A 77 21.54 2.25 -8.76
CA THR A 77 21.82 1.86 -10.14
C THR A 77 21.35 2.92 -11.13
N ASN A 78 20.18 3.51 -10.90
CA ASN A 78 19.67 4.57 -11.79
C ASN A 78 20.41 5.90 -11.57
N LEU A 79 20.62 6.30 -10.31
CA LEU A 79 21.25 7.59 -10.00
C LEU A 79 22.74 7.62 -10.40
N ILE A 80 23.52 6.64 -9.98
CA ILE A 80 24.97 6.59 -10.19
C ILE A 80 25.29 5.84 -11.48
N GLY A 81 24.74 4.64 -11.67
CA GLY A 81 25.08 3.77 -12.80
C GLY A 81 24.57 4.28 -14.14
N LYS A 82 23.36 4.86 -14.17
CA LYS A 82 22.73 5.38 -15.40
C LYS A 82 22.73 6.90 -15.51
N GLY A 83 23.21 7.62 -14.48
CA GLY A 83 23.29 9.09 -14.49
C GLY A 83 21.93 9.79 -14.46
N TYR A 84 20.90 9.19 -13.88
CA TYR A 84 19.62 9.87 -13.77
C TYR A 84 19.71 11.04 -12.79
N PRO A 85 19.04 12.17 -13.08
CA PRO A 85 18.97 13.26 -12.12
C PRO A 85 18.21 12.81 -10.87
N ALA A 86 18.55 13.41 -9.73
CA ALA A 86 17.83 13.18 -8.48
C ALA A 86 16.31 13.39 -8.65
N PRO A 87 15.48 12.58 -8.01
CA PRO A 87 14.03 12.73 -8.10
C PRO A 87 13.57 14.11 -7.68
N ARG A 88 12.59 14.68 -8.40
CA ARG A 88 11.95 15.98 -8.12
C ARG A 88 10.45 15.82 -8.23
N HIS A 89 9.70 16.82 -7.75
CA HIS A 89 8.24 16.79 -7.72
C HIS A 89 7.59 16.35 -9.06
N LYS A 90 8.09 16.80 -10.19
CA LYS A 90 7.57 16.44 -11.52
C LYS A 90 8.34 15.32 -12.22
N PHE A 91 9.41 14.81 -11.63
CA PHE A 91 10.25 13.76 -12.20
C PHE A 91 10.54 12.68 -11.15
N ARG A 92 9.59 11.77 -11.00
CA ARG A 92 9.55 10.73 -9.97
C ARG A 92 9.75 9.33 -10.54
N TRP A 93 10.82 9.15 -11.28
CA TRP A 93 11.19 7.84 -11.81
C TRP A 93 11.34 6.76 -10.73
N CYS A 94 11.69 7.17 -9.51
CA CYS A 94 11.81 6.28 -8.36
C CYS A 94 10.48 5.60 -8.02
N THR A 95 9.36 6.31 -8.07
CA THR A 95 8.03 5.73 -7.78
C THR A 95 7.66 4.65 -8.80
N GLU A 96 7.83 4.95 -10.08
CA GLU A 96 7.51 4.00 -11.15
C GLU A 96 8.38 2.74 -11.05
N ARG A 97 9.70 2.91 -11.01
CA ARG A 97 10.65 1.78 -11.08
C ARG A 97 10.67 0.94 -9.81
N MET A 98 10.61 1.59 -8.64
CA MET A 98 10.82 0.90 -7.37
C MET A 98 9.54 0.49 -6.66
N LYS A 99 8.39 1.09 -6.99
CA LYS A 99 7.10 0.75 -6.36
C LYS A 99 6.09 0.18 -7.35
N ILE A 100 5.81 0.89 -8.46
CA ILE A 100 4.76 0.49 -9.39
C ILE A 100 5.15 -0.76 -10.18
N ASN A 101 6.34 -0.81 -10.75
CA ASN A 101 6.76 -1.93 -11.59
C ASN A 101 6.80 -3.27 -10.84
N PRO A 102 7.40 -3.39 -9.63
CA PRO A 102 7.35 -4.63 -8.87
C PRO A 102 5.93 -5.06 -8.52
N SER A 103 5.08 -4.11 -8.12
CA SER A 103 3.67 -4.38 -7.79
C SER A 103 2.89 -4.86 -9.02
N ASN A 104 3.04 -4.19 -10.16
CA ASN A 104 2.37 -4.57 -11.40
C ASN A 104 2.83 -5.94 -11.90
N ALA A 105 4.13 -6.25 -11.78
CA ALA A 105 4.66 -7.55 -12.14
C ALA A 105 4.02 -8.67 -11.30
N PHE A 106 3.89 -8.46 -9.99
CA PHE A 106 3.23 -9.40 -9.08
C PHE A 106 1.74 -9.56 -9.41
N ILE A 107 1.02 -8.45 -9.59
CA ILE A 107 -0.41 -8.46 -9.90
C ILE A 107 -0.66 -9.17 -11.24
N ASN A 108 0.11 -8.87 -12.27
CA ASN A 108 -0.02 -9.51 -13.57
C ASN A 108 0.25 -11.02 -13.50
N ALA A 109 1.23 -11.46 -12.71
CA ALA A 109 1.49 -12.87 -12.49
C ALA A 109 0.31 -13.56 -11.78
N THR A 110 -0.29 -12.90 -10.80
CA THR A 110 -1.47 -13.38 -10.07
C THR A 110 -2.69 -13.46 -10.98
N VAL A 111 -2.95 -12.43 -11.79
CA VAL A 111 -4.04 -12.44 -12.78
C VAL A 111 -3.83 -13.55 -13.82
N LYS A 112 -2.61 -13.73 -14.30
CA LYS A 112 -2.29 -14.80 -15.26
C LYS A 112 -2.55 -16.19 -14.69
N LYS A 113 -2.32 -16.38 -13.38
CA LYS A 113 -2.56 -17.66 -12.70
C LYS A 113 -4.05 -17.90 -12.41
N ASN A 114 -4.77 -16.86 -11.99
CA ASN A 114 -6.11 -16.99 -11.40
C ASN A 114 -7.23 -16.46 -12.31
N GLY A 115 -6.90 -15.82 -13.45
CA GLY A 115 -7.85 -15.23 -14.40
C GLY A 115 -8.24 -13.78 -14.07
N GLU A 116 -8.48 -13.46 -12.80
CA GLU A 116 -8.82 -12.12 -12.33
C GLU A 116 -8.23 -11.84 -10.94
N ALA A 117 -8.11 -10.57 -10.58
CA ALA A 117 -7.73 -10.14 -9.24
C ALA A 117 -8.53 -8.91 -8.80
N ILE A 118 -8.73 -8.77 -7.48
CA ILE A 118 -9.26 -7.56 -6.87
C ILE A 118 -8.12 -6.85 -6.15
N LEU A 119 -7.77 -5.67 -6.63
CA LEU A 119 -6.77 -4.79 -6.02
C LEU A 119 -7.46 -3.91 -4.97
N VAL A 120 -7.14 -4.12 -3.71
CA VAL A 120 -7.68 -3.31 -2.62
C VAL A 120 -6.73 -2.17 -2.27
N LEU A 121 -7.22 -0.95 -2.33
CA LEU A 121 -6.43 0.27 -2.10
C LEU A 121 -6.98 1.10 -0.95
N GLY A 122 -6.07 1.64 -0.14
CA GLY A 122 -6.39 2.58 0.96
C GLY A 122 -6.55 4.02 0.52
N THR A 123 -6.92 4.28 -0.73
CA THR A 123 -7.13 5.63 -1.23
C THR A 123 -8.46 6.21 -0.74
N ARG A 124 -8.44 7.49 -0.36
CA ARG A 124 -9.60 8.19 0.19
C ARG A 124 -9.85 9.51 -0.55
N LYS A 125 -11.12 9.87 -0.72
CA LYS A 125 -11.52 11.15 -1.34
C LYS A 125 -11.03 12.35 -0.54
N ALA A 126 -10.99 12.22 0.79
CA ALA A 126 -10.56 13.27 1.71
C ALA A 126 -9.05 13.60 1.65
N GLU A 127 -8.23 12.82 0.93
CA GLU A 127 -6.78 13.08 0.83
C GLU A 127 -6.46 14.35 0.02
N SER A 128 -7.20 14.64 -1.03
CA SER A 128 -7.04 15.85 -1.83
C SER A 128 -8.18 16.05 -2.84
N SER A 129 -8.35 17.29 -3.29
CA SER A 129 -9.30 17.61 -4.36
C SER A 129 -9.04 16.84 -5.66
N ALA A 130 -7.77 16.66 -6.03
CA ALA A 130 -7.39 15.86 -7.19
C ALA A 130 -7.79 14.39 -7.03
N ARG A 131 -7.52 13.81 -5.84
CA ARG A 131 -7.92 12.43 -5.52
C ARG A 131 -9.43 12.28 -5.56
N HIS A 132 -10.16 13.21 -4.94
CA HIS A 132 -11.62 13.25 -4.97
C HIS A 132 -12.16 13.22 -6.39
N ALA A 133 -11.66 14.11 -7.27
CA ALA A 133 -12.11 14.18 -8.66
C ALA A 133 -11.87 12.88 -9.45
N VAL A 134 -10.67 12.28 -9.29
CA VAL A 134 -10.32 11.01 -9.93
C VAL A 134 -11.20 9.88 -9.43
N MET A 135 -11.38 9.72 -8.13
CA MET A 135 -12.22 8.66 -7.55
C MET A 135 -13.68 8.82 -7.96
N THR A 136 -14.23 10.04 -7.92
CA THR A 136 -15.61 10.32 -8.38
C THR A 136 -15.79 9.99 -9.86
N LYS A 137 -14.77 10.22 -10.69
CA LYS A 137 -14.81 9.81 -12.10
C LYS A 137 -14.88 8.28 -12.22
N HIS A 138 -14.07 7.54 -11.46
CA HIS A 138 -14.05 6.08 -11.50
C HIS A 138 -15.33 5.43 -10.98
N GLU A 139 -16.05 6.07 -10.06
CA GLU A 139 -17.36 5.59 -9.59
C GLU A 139 -18.38 5.39 -10.73
N LYS A 140 -18.32 6.25 -11.75
CA LYS A 140 -19.22 6.17 -12.91
C LYS A 140 -18.98 4.93 -13.78
N TYR A 141 -17.82 4.30 -13.64
CA TYR A 141 -17.40 3.14 -14.42
C TYR A 141 -17.40 1.84 -13.61
N ARG A 142 -18.05 1.83 -12.43
CA ARG A 142 -18.21 0.61 -11.64
C ARG A 142 -18.96 -0.45 -12.43
N VAL A 143 -18.37 -1.64 -12.54
CA VAL A 143 -18.95 -2.78 -13.26
C VAL A 143 -19.68 -3.74 -12.34
N ARG A 144 -19.32 -3.73 -11.06
CA ARG A 144 -20.01 -4.43 -9.96
C ARG A 144 -20.12 -3.47 -8.80
N ASP A 145 -20.97 -3.77 -7.82
CA ASP A 145 -21.10 -2.91 -6.64
C ASP A 145 -19.72 -2.65 -6.02
N ARG A 146 -19.35 -1.36 -5.92
CA ARG A 146 -18.07 -0.84 -5.38
C ARG A 146 -16.79 -1.27 -6.11
N LEU A 147 -16.85 -1.99 -7.22
CA LEU A 147 -15.70 -2.43 -8.00
C LEU A 147 -15.56 -1.63 -9.29
N SER A 148 -14.39 -1.04 -9.50
CA SER A 148 -14.05 -0.29 -10.72
C SER A 148 -13.00 -1.06 -11.54
N PRO A 149 -13.07 -1.06 -12.88
CA PRO A 149 -12.03 -1.66 -13.70
C PRO A 149 -10.72 -0.87 -13.57
N ASN A 150 -9.59 -1.57 -13.59
CA ASN A 150 -8.28 -0.95 -13.64
C ASN A 150 -7.82 -0.79 -15.09
N ALA A 151 -7.68 0.44 -15.57
CA ALA A 151 -7.27 0.72 -16.95
C ALA A 151 -5.83 0.29 -17.27
N SER A 152 -4.96 0.24 -16.26
CA SER A 152 -3.53 -0.09 -16.43
C SER A 152 -3.22 -1.58 -16.25
N LEU A 153 -4.12 -2.33 -15.63
CA LEU A 153 -3.93 -3.75 -15.29
C LEU A 153 -5.18 -4.54 -15.75
N PRO A 154 -5.19 -5.04 -16.99
CA PRO A 154 -6.29 -5.86 -17.49
C PRO A 154 -6.55 -7.08 -16.59
N GLY A 155 -7.82 -7.44 -16.40
CA GLY A 155 -8.22 -8.53 -15.50
C GLY A 155 -8.18 -8.16 -14.02
N THR A 156 -7.95 -6.88 -13.69
CA THR A 156 -7.93 -6.40 -12.30
C THR A 156 -9.08 -5.43 -12.05
N LEU A 157 -9.79 -5.65 -10.96
CA LEU A 157 -10.80 -4.74 -10.42
C LEU A 157 -10.22 -4.01 -9.19
N VAL A 158 -10.60 -2.76 -8.99
CA VAL A 158 -10.17 -1.94 -7.84
C VAL A 158 -11.31 -1.83 -6.84
N TYR A 159 -10.99 -2.05 -5.57
CA TYR A 159 -11.86 -1.84 -4.42
C TYR A 159 -11.23 -0.88 -3.42
N THR A 160 -11.98 0.10 -2.98
CA THR A 160 -11.52 1.13 -2.03
C THR A 160 -12.47 1.17 -0.81
N PRO A 161 -12.30 0.27 0.16
CA PRO A 161 -13.25 0.10 1.26
C PRO A 161 -13.41 1.35 2.15
N ILE A 162 -12.37 2.17 2.26
CA ILE A 162 -12.33 3.37 3.11
C ILE A 162 -12.40 4.68 2.29
N GLU A 163 -12.95 4.65 1.09
CA GLU A 163 -12.96 5.80 0.16
C GLU A 163 -13.57 7.09 0.73
N THR A 164 -14.52 6.94 1.65
CA THR A 164 -15.23 8.06 2.29
C THR A 164 -14.62 8.49 3.63
N TRP A 165 -13.69 7.72 4.16
CA TRP A 165 -13.12 7.98 5.48
C TRP A 165 -12.26 9.24 5.48
N THR A 166 -12.38 10.00 6.56
CA THR A 166 -11.49 11.10 6.91
C THR A 166 -10.17 10.59 7.47
N ASN A 167 -9.20 11.49 7.66
CA ASN A 167 -7.95 11.16 8.32
C ASN A 167 -8.15 10.72 9.77
N ASP A 168 -9.07 11.38 10.46
CA ASP A 168 -9.35 11.13 11.88
C ASP A 168 -10.07 9.80 12.09
N GLU A 169 -10.98 9.43 11.18
CA GLU A 169 -11.63 8.12 11.22
C GLU A 169 -10.64 6.96 11.03
N VAL A 170 -9.64 7.11 10.14
CA VAL A 170 -8.58 6.11 9.98
C VAL A 170 -7.77 5.96 11.28
N TRP A 171 -7.37 7.08 11.91
CA TRP A 171 -6.64 7.01 13.16
C TRP A 171 -7.49 6.51 14.33
N MET A 172 -8.76 6.92 14.39
CA MET A 172 -9.70 6.43 15.39
C MET A 172 -9.83 4.91 15.30
N PHE A 173 -10.04 4.37 14.11
CA PHE A 173 -10.09 2.92 13.89
C PHE A 173 -8.79 2.24 14.34
N LEU A 174 -7.62 2.72 13.91
CA LEU A 174 -6.34 2.13 14.26
C LEU A 174 -6.00 2.20 15.76
N MET A 175 -6.52 3.19 16.49
CA MET A 175 -6.29 3.33 17.92
C MET A 175 -7.29 2.56 18.78
N GLN A 176 -8.51 2.33 18.30
CA GLN A 176 -9.55 1.63 19.01
C GLN A 176 -9.58 0.12 18.74
N VAL A 177 -9.16 -0.29 17.56
CA VAL A 177 -9.16 -1.69 17.14
C VAL A 177 -7.75 -2.27 17.26
N GLU A 178 -7.62 -3.34 18.01
CA GLU A 178 -6.34 -4.05 18.16
C GLU A 178 -5.91 -4.65 16.82
N ASN A 179 -4.60 -4.62 16.59
CA ASN A 179 -4.01 -5.20 15.39
C ASN A 179 -4.03 -6.73 15.50
N PRO A 180 -4.70 -7.44 14.59
CA PRO A 180 -4.87 -8.89 14.69
C PRO A 180 -3.58 -9.70 14.71
N TRP A 181 -2.48 -9.19 14.12
CA TRP A 181 -1.18 -9.87 14.10
C TRP A 181 -0.19 -9.36 15.15
N GLY A 182 -0.70 -8.72 16.22
CA GLY A 182 0.06 -8.45 17.44
C GLY A 182 0.98 -7.22 17.40
N HIS A 183 1.00 -6.43 16.32
CA HIS A 183 1.68 -5.14 16.31
C HIS A 183 0.84 -4.06 17.00
N THR A 184 1.49 -3.20 17.81
CA THR A 184 0.78 -2.04 18.33
C THR A 184 0.68 -0.93 17.28
N ASN A 185 -0.54 -0.46 17.01
CA ASN A 185 -0.77 0.66 16.11
C ASN A 185 -0.24 2.00 16.69
N LYS A 186 0.07 2.05 17.99
CA LYS A 186 0.70 3.23 18.62
C LYS A 186 2.08 3.50 18.07
N SER A 187 2.88 2.47 17.78
CA SER A 187 4.19 2.64 17.15
C SER A 187 4.08 3.24 15.75
N LEU A 188 3.04 2.89 15.00
CA LEU A 188 2.74 3.49 13.71
C LEU A 188 2.42 4.98 13.85
N LEU A 189 1.61 5.36 14.85
CA LEU A 189 1.29 6.76 15.12
C LEU A 189 2.56 7.56 15.45
N THR A 190 3.45 7.03 16.28
CA THR A 190 4.73 7.68 16.64
C THR A 190 5.61 7.90 15.40
N MET A 191 5.71 6.90 14.51
CA MET A 191 6.47 7.05 13.26
C MET A 191 5.88 8.14 12.35
N TYR A 192 4.56 8.25 12.27
CA TYR A 192 3.91 9.31 11.49
C TYR A 192 4.07 10.69 12.10
N ALA A 193 4.05 10.81 13.44
CA ALA A 193 4.32 12.08 14.13
C ALA A 193 5.74 12.55 13.86
N GLY A 194 6.75 11.69 14.03
CA GLY A 194 8.15 12.02 13.72
C GLY A 194 8.37 12.40 12.25
N ALA A 195 7.75 11.70 11.31
CA ALA A 195 7.87 12.00 9.87
C ALA A 195 7.21 13.33 9.47
N SER A 196 6.23 13.83 10.23
CA SER A 196 5.61 15.13 9.96
C SER A 196 6.42 16.31 10.51
N GLU A 197 7.25 16.09 11.53
CA GLU A 197 8.17 17.09 12.05
C GLU A 197 9.40 17.30 11.14
N ASP A 198 9.93 16.23 10.57
CA ASP A 198 11.11 16.27 9.69
C ASP A 198 10.78 16.53 8.20
N GLY A 199 9.53 16.40 7.79
CA GLY A 199 8.93 16.86 6.50
C GLY A 199 9.58 16.41 5.19
N GLU A 200 10.73 15.74 5.21
CA GLU A 200 11.53 15.48 4.01
C GLU A 200 11.62 13.99 3.66
N CYS A 201 11.29 13.68 2.40
CA CYS A 201 11.64 12.40 1.82
C CYS A 201 13.13 12.35 1.52
N PRO A 202 13.91 11.39 2.06
CA PRO A 202 15.35 11.30 1.81
C PRO A 202 15.74 11.13 0.34
N LEU A 203 14.77 10.84 -0.53
CA LEU A 203 14.97 10.70 -1.97
C LEU A 203 14.72 11.98 -2.77
N VAL A 204 14.27 13.06 -2.11
CA VAL A 204 13.97 14.35 -2.78
C VAL A 204 14.94 15.40 -2.29
N VAL A 205 15.70 15.97 -3.19
CA VAL A 205 16.79 16.93 -2.91
C VAL A 205 16.30 18.38 -2.83
N ASP A 206 15.03 18.64 -3.10
CA ASP A 206 14.47 20.01 -3.11
C ASP A 206 13.63 20.27 -1.86
N THR A 207 14.12 21.13 -0.96
CA THR A 207 13.49 21.51 0.32
C THR A 207 12.16 22.28 0.18
N LYS A 208 11.81 22.73 -1.03
CA LYS A 208 10.55 23.42 -1.31
C LYS A 208 9.45 22.46 -1.77
N THR A 209 9.73 21.17 -1.82
CA THR A 209 8.81 20.18 -2.35
C THR A 209 8.15 19.42 -1.20
N PRO A 210 6.82 19.18 -1.21
CA PRO A 210 6.17 18.33 -0.23
C PRO A 210 6.84 16.96 -0.18
N SER A 211 6.96 16.40 1.01
CA SER A 211 7.56 15.08 1.23
C SER A 211 6.87 14.00 0.39
N CYS A 212 7.54 12.87 0.14
CA CYS A 212 6.92 11.72 -0.54
C CYS A 212 5.68 11.19 0.20
N GLY A 213 5.53 11.46 1.49
CA GLY A 213 4.33 11.18 2.28
C GLY A 213 3.14 12.05 1.91
N ASP A 214 3.39 13.30 1.48
CA ASP A 214 2.37 14.21 0.93
C ASP A 214 2.07 13.93 -0.53
N SER A 215 2.87 13.14 -1.16
CA SER A 215 2.63 12.73 -2.53
C SER A 215 1.67 11.56 -2.53
N ARG A 216 0.57 11.92 -2.61
CA ARG A 216 -0.74 11.35 -2.81
C ARG A 216 -0.70 10.46 -4.02
N PHE A 217 -0.67 9.18 -3.77
CA PHE A 217 -0.87 8.14 -4.78
C PHE A 217 -2.34 8.08 -5.15
#